data_82d43ab92628ccfc68fa949777bef346
#
_entry.id   82d43ab92628ccfc68fa949777bef346
#
_cell.length_a   1.000
_cell.length_b   1.000
_cell.length_c   1.000
_cell.angle_alpha   90.00
_cell.angle_beta   90.00
_cell.angle_gamma   90.00
#
_symmetry.space_group_name_H-M   'P 1'
#
loop_
_entity.id
_entity.type
_entity.pdbx_description
1 polymer ?
#
loop_
_entity_poly.entity_id
_entity_poly.type
_entity_poly.pdbx_seq_one_letter_code
_entity_poly.pdbx_strand_id
1 'polypeptide(L)'
;MKKLSIIFLSLTISLAAISQTASGILRYYLHRQATYDVVLDRLKRITYLGDSLTQIRYTDNTRHTILNHRIDSIVYIANSSVPNSPSNRAVNRNRNTDPQASQLEFPHRKEGEMNLLIKHSTPEYGNTYSLEWDCSKKSNRWTCYQMYDGNTCDNEKRNNTFREDEDIPTAYRTVLSQYVGSGFSRGHLCPAADRRCSKVQNQQTFYLSNMQPQYQRHNAGVWKRLETQVRAWNNTAFRDTLFVVKAATIDRDDQISGTTRSGLLIPKYFYMAILCKKDGHYQAIGLWTLHDEKKHSGDFSQYAISIDELERRTGIDFFCNLPDDIEDEIESRLNIDAWRIKTPHQSVRHIKNHRSQNN
;
A
#
# COMPACT_ATOMS: atom_id res chain seq x y z
N MET A 1 15.63 -28.10 3.24
CA MET A 1 15.01 -27.19 4.24
C MET A 1 14.74 -28.00 5.52
N LYS A 2 15.50 -27.79 6.58
CA LYS A 2 15.24 -28.43 7.87
C LYS A 2 14.31 -27.53 8.67
N LYS A 3 13.07 -27.99 8.88
CA LYS A 3 12.14 -27.35 9.82
C LYS A 3 12.60 -27.69 11.24
N LEU A 4 12.92 -26.69 12.03
CA LEU A 4 13.19 -26.84 13.44
C LEU A 4 11.88 -26.59 14.19
N SER A 5 11.25 -27.64 14.71
CA SER A 5 10.12 -27.49 15.65
C SER A 5 10.69 -27.04 16.99
N ILE A 6 10.31 -25.86 17.45
CA ILE A 6 10.78 -25.27 18.69
C ILE A 6 9.83 -25.68 19.80
N ILE A 7 10.31 -26.58 20.68
CA ILE A 7 9.75 -26.80 22.02
C ILE A 7 10.27 -25.65 22.88
N PHE A 8 9.39 -24.83 23.44
CA PHE A 8 9.74 -23.73 24.31
C PHE A 8 10.33 -24.25 25.63
N LEU A 9 11.66 -24.40 25.64
CA LEU A 9 12.43 -24.48 26.86
C LEU A 9 13.17 -23.14 27.02
N SER A 10 13.22 -22.58 28.22
CA SER A 10 13.89 -21.31 28.51
C SER A 10 15.39 -21.42 28.18
N LEU A 11 15.74 -21.08 26.94
CA LEU A 11 17.12 -21.14 26.45
C LEU A 11 17.55 -19.72 26.10
N THR A 12 18.39 -19.12 26.93
CA THR A 12 19.25 -18.02 26.51
C THR A 12 20.29 -18.59 25.56
N ILE A 13 19.99 -18.63 24.27
CA ILE A 13 21.04 -18.94 23.28
C ILE A 13 21.92 -17.70 23.21
N SER A 14 23.07 -17.77 23.93
CA SER A 14 24.16 -16.83 23.71
C SER A 14 24.70 -17.10 22.32
N LEU A 15 24.53 -16.17 21.39
CA LEU A 15 25.10 -16.22 20.03
C LEU A 15 26.64 -16.21 20.02
N ALA A 16 27.32 -16.23 21.16
CA ALA A 16 28.76 -16.39 21.26
C ALA A 16 29.29 -17.72 20.66
N ALA A 17 28.39 -18.65 20.33
CA ALA A 17 28.73 -19.92 19.70
C ALA A 17 28.50 -19.98 18.18
N ILE A 18 27.88 -18.94 17.58
CA ILE A 18 27.83 -18.83 16.14
C ILE A 18 29.03 -18.00 15.72
N SER A 19 30.05 -18.69 15.20
CA SER A 19 31.30 -18.12 14.69
C SER A 19 31.04 -16.85 13.87
N GLN A 20 31.95 -15.87 13.96
CA GLN A 20 31.96 -14.56 13.25
C GLN A 20 31.87 -14.63 11.71
N THR A 21 31.53 -15.77 11.13
CA THR A 21 31.46 -16.04 9.68
C THR A 21 30.09 -16.45 9.16
N ALA A 22 29.03 -16.49 9.99
CA ALA A 22 27.72 -16.84 9.51
C ALA A 22 27.03 -15.62 8.90
N SER A 23 27.11 -15.48 7.58
CA SER A 23 26.25 -14.56 6.83
C SER A 23 24.94 -15.24 6.48
N GLY A 24 23.81 -14.58 6.73
CA GLY A 24 22.49 -15.15 6.47
C GLY A 24 21.38 -14.30 7.06
N ILE A 25 20.16 -14.79 6.91
CA ILE A 25 18.95 -14.17 7.41
C ILE A 25 18.20 -15.14 8.31
N LEU A 26 17.77 -14.69 9.49
CA LEU A 26 16.74 -15.37 10.27
C LEU A 26 15.38 -14.77 9.88
N ARG A 27 14.56 -15.57 9.25
CA ARG A 27 13.18 -15.18 8.89
C ARG A 27 12.20 -15.68 9.92
N TYR A 28 11.55 -14.77 10.59
CA TYR A 28 10.40 -15.03 11.47
C TYR A 28 9.13 -15.03 10.63
N TYR A 29 8.45 -16.18 10.56
CA TYR A 29 7.10 -16.26 10.02
C TYR A 29 6.13 -15.97 11.15
N LEU A 30 5.38 -14.89 11.00
CA LEU A 30 4.43 -14.42 12.00
C LEU A 30 3.02 -14.87 11.64
N HIS A 31 2.20 -15.00 12.65
CA HIS A 31 0.78 -15.32 12.50
C HIS A 31 0.14 -14.42 11.43
N ARG A 32 -0.61 -15.02 10.50
CA ARG A 32 -1.25 -14.36 9.35
C ARG A 32 -0.29 -13.95 8.21
N GLN A 33 0.76 -14.73 7.97
CA GLN A 33 1.67 -14.62 6.82
C GLN A 33 2.59 -13.39 6.78
N ALA A 34 2.65 -12.58 7.83
CA ALA A 34 3.69 -11.57 7.94
C ALA A 34 5.06 -12.23 8.14
N THR A 35 6.10 -11.67 7.56
CA THR A 35 7.47 -12.09 7.82
C THR A 35 8.28 -10.95 8.40
N TYR A 36 9.27 -11.30 9.24
CA TYR A 36 10.24 -10.36 9.76
C TYR A 36 11.64 -10.94 9.59
N ASP A 37 12.47 -10.25 8.82
CA ASP A 37 13.83 -10.68 8.50
C ASP A 37 14.86 -10.00 9.39
N VAL A 38 15.71 -10.82 10.01
CA VAL A 38 16.85 -10.37 10.82
C VAL A 38 18.12 -10.73 10.08
N VAL A 39 18.81 -9.73 9.55
CA VAL A 39 20.09 -9.90 8.87
C VAL A 39 21.17 -10.15 9.93
N LEU A 40 21.85 -11.29 9.85
CA LEU A 40 22.80 -11.73 10.89
C LEU A 40 24.01 -10.80 11.02
N ASP A 41 24.47 -10.19 9.94
CA ASP A 41 25.62 -9.26 9.93
C ASP A 41 25.37 -8.00 10.80
N ARG A 42 24.09 -7.65 11.00
CA ARG A 42 23.65 -6.51 11.82
C ARG A 42 23.15 -6.93 13.19
N LEU A 43 23.05 -8.22 13.45
CA LEU A 43 22.48 -8.76 14.68
C LEU A 43 23.52 -8.72 15.81
N LYS A 44 23.18 -8.06 16.91
CA LYS A 44 23.98 -8.07 18.13
C LYS A 44 23.53 -9.14 19.10
N ARG A 45 22.23 -9.32 19.30
CA ARG A 45 21.66 -10.29 20.23
C ARG A 45 20.17 -10.53 19.96
N ILE A 46 19.73 -11.76 20.16
CA ILE A 46 18.33 -12.12 20.36
C ILE A 46 18.14 -12.54 21.81
N THR A 47 17.14 -12.00 22.47
CA THR A 47 16.80 -12.33 23.88
C THR A 47 15.34 -12.73 23.94
N TYR A 48 15.09 -13.91 24.48
CA TYR A 48 13.74 -14.37 24.79
C TYR A 48 13.41 -13.94 26.21
N LEU A 49 12.38 -13.11 26.37
CA LEU A 49 11.92 -12.57 27.65
C LEU A 49 10.70 -13.36 28.11
N GLY A 50 10.96 -14.55 28.68
CA GLY A 50 9.93 -15.52 29.04
C GLY A 50 9.14 -16.01 27.81
N ASP A 51 7.94 -16.51 28.05
CA ASP A 51 7.05 -17.04 26.99
C ASP A 51 6.37 -15.95 26.15
N SER A 52 6.59 -14.67 26.50
CA SER A 52 5.80 -13.57 25.96
C SER A 52 6.48 -12.81 24.83
N LEU A 53 7.79 -12.56 24.90
CA LEU A 53 8.48 -11.61 24.04
C LEU A 53 9.83 -12.12 23.52
N THR A 54 10.10 -11.86 22.24
CA THR A 54 11.44 -11.97 21.64
C THR A 54 11.96 -10.56 21.35
N GLN A 55 13.09 -10.20 21.94
CA GLN A 55 13.77 -8.92 21.70
C GLN A 55 15.00 -9.15 20.80
N ILE A 56 15.05 -8.44 19.68
CA ILE A 56 16.14 -8.45 18.72
C ILE A 56 16.90 -7.13 18.89
N ARG A 57 18.20 -7.21 19.14
CA ARG A 57 19.09 -6.05 19.28
C ARG A 57 20.13 -6.05 18.18
N TYR A 58 20.25 -4.93 17.50
CA TYR A 58 21.20 -4.73 16.40
C TYR A 58 22.53 -4.11 16.87
N THR A 59 23.53 -4.14 16.00
CA THR A 59 24.87 -3.57 16.26
C THR A 59 24.85 -2.05 16.43
N ASP A 60 23.89 -1.36 15.80
CA ASP A 60 23.62 0.07 15.95
C ASP A 60 22.84 0.42 17.23
N ASN A 61 22.64 -0.56 18.13
CA ASN A 61 21.85 -0.50 19.35
C ASN A 61 20.34 -0.32 19.18
N THR A 62 19.82 -0.30 17.96
CA THR A 62 18.38 -0.37 17.74
C THR A 62 17.80 -1.68 18.28
N ARG A 63 16.51 -1.67 18.64
CA ARG A 63 15.81 -2.82 19.20
C ARG A 63 14.50 -3.04 18.49
N HIS A 64 14.19 -4.31 18.23
CA HIS A 64 12.87 -4.74 17.77
C HIS A 64 12.31 -5.79 18.73
N THR A 65 10.99 -5.78 18.93
CA THR A 65 10.34 -6.72 19.86
C THR A 65 9.19 -7.41 19.15
N ILE A 66 9.15 -8.74 19.23
CA ILE A 66 8.10 -9.58 18.64
C ILE A 66 7.40 -10.32 19.77
N LEU A 67 6.06 -10.34 19.73
CA LEU A 67 5.25 -11.16 20.65
C LEU A 67 5.39 -12.64 20.26
N ASN A 68 5.82 -13.50 21.18
CA ASN A 68 6.13 -14.91 20.89
C ASN A 68 4.92 -15.68 20.36
N HIS A 69 3.72 -15.41 20.85
CA HIS A 69 2.50 -16.04 20.35
C HIS A 69 2.14 -15.70 18.88
N ARG A 70 2.84 -14.73 18.29
CA ARG A 70 2.72 -14.38 16.86
C ARG A 70 3.73 -15.07 15.97
N ILE A 71 4.69 -15.78 16.54
CA ILE A 71 5.74 -16.47 15.76
C ILE A 71 5.27 -17.87 15.44
N ASP A 72 5.00 -18.15 14.16
CA ASP A 72 4.63 -19.49 13.70
C ASP A 72 5.87 -20.35 13.47
N SER A 73 6.93 -19.79 12.93
CA SER A 73 8.20 -20.47 12.72
C SER A 73 9.35 -19.49 12.52
N ILE A 74 10.57 -19.97 12.70
CA ILE A 74 11.81 -19.25 12.42
C ILE A 74 12.62 -20.11 11.46
N VAL A 75 13.03 -19.55 10.32
CA VAL A 75 13.85 -20.25 9.32
C VAL A 75 15.17 -19.51 9.16
N TYR A 76 16.27 -20.27 9.24
CA TYR A 76 17.58 -19.78 8.86
C TYR A 76 17.78 -19.96 7.36
N ILE A 77 18.08 -18.86 6.68
CA ILE A 77 18.42 -18.81 5.27
C ILE A 77 19.92 -18.50 5.19
N ALA A 78 20.72 -19.53 4.95
CA ALA A 78 22.16 -19.35 4.75
C ALA A 78 22.40 -18.60 3.43
N ASN A 79 23.33 -17.64 3.43
CA ASN A 79 23.89 -17.17 2.19
C ASN A 79 24.72 -18.33 1.61
N SER A 80 24.16 -19.05 0.63
CA SER A 80 24.92 -20.00 -0.15
C SER A 80 26.08 -19.24 -0.77
N SER A 81 27.33 -19.70 -0.52
CA SER A 81 28.50 -19.22 -1.20
C SER A 81 28.37 -19.51 -2.69
N VAL A 82 27.84 -18.55 -3.45
CA VAL A 82 27.95 -18.54 -4.90
C VAL A 82 29.41 -18.16 -5.20
N PRO A 83 30.16 -18.96 -6.03
CA PRO A 83 31.48 -18.56 -6.46
C PRO A 83 31.39 -17.18 -7.11
N ASN A 84 32.39 -16.33 -6.84
CA ASN A 84 32.54 -14.95 -7.31
C ASN A 84 32.03 -14.71 -8.75
N SER A 85 30.75 -14.53 -8.91
CA SER A 85 30.18 -13.75 -10.00
C SER A 85 29.91 -12.36 -9.43
N PRO A 86 30.11 -11.27 -10.20
CA PRO A 86 29.80 -9.94 -9.72
C PRO A 86 28.35 -9.96 -9.20
N SER A 87 28.17 -9.60 -7.95
CA SER A 87 26.91 -9.68 -7.24
C SER A 87 25.83 -8.98 -8.05
N ASN A 88 24.94 -9.74 -8.72
CA ASN A 88 23.62 -9.27 -9.09
C ASN A 88 22.80 -9.05 -7.80
N ARG A 89 23.21 -8.12 -6.97
CA ARG A 89 22.26 -7.45 -6.10
C ARG A 89 21.38 -6.69 -7.08
N ALA A 90 20.12 -7.11 -7.17
CA ALA A 90 19.14 -6.31 -7.86
C ALA A 90 19.35 -4.84 -7.45
N VAL A 91 19.78 -4.03 -8.40
CA VAL A 91 20.08 -2.62 -8.17
C VAL A 91 18.74 -1.96 -7.89
N ASN A 92 18.65 -1.12 -6.89
CA ASN A 92 17.52 -0.25 -6.67
C ASN A 92 18.09 1.15 -6.37
N ARG A 93 18.04 2.04 -7.38
CA ARG A 93 18.67 3.36 -7.38
C ARG A 93 17.75 4.44 -6.87
N ASN A 94 16.44 4.26 -7.05
CA ASN A 94 15.40 5.24 -6.77
C ASN A 94 14.63 4.96 -5.46
N ARG A 95 14.98 3.91 -4.71
CA ARG A 95 14.27 3.53 -3.48
C ARG A 95 14.22 4.67 -2.46
N ASN A 96 13.15 4.67 -1.67
CA ASN A 96 13.06 5.54 -0.51
C ASN A 96 14.22 5.32 0.46
N THR A 97 14.89 6.40 0.85
CA THR A 97 15.97 6.37 1.85
C THR A 97 15.42 6.36 3.27
N ASP A 98 14.17 6.80 3.47
CA ASP A 98 13.45 6.75 4.75
C ASP A 98 13.01 5.31 5.06
N PRO A 99 13.53 4.69 6.15
CA PRO A 99 13.12 3.33 6.53
C PRO A 99 11.62 3.19 6.80
N GLN A 100 10.94 4.30 7.12
CA GLN A 100 9.49 4.28 7.35
C GLN A 100 8.69 4.16 6.05
N ALA A 101 9.30 4.45 4.90
CA ALA A 101 8.69 4.35 3.57
C ALA A 101 9.29 3.22 2.72
N SER A 102 9.82 2.17 3.34
CA SER A 102 10.54 1.08 2.65
C SER A 102 9.66 -0.05 2.12
N GLN A 103 8.35 -0.06 2.40
CA GLN A 103 7.42 -1.06 1.86
C GLN A 103 7.05 -0.73 0.41
N LEU A 104 6.60 -1.76 -0.33
CA LEU A 104 6.36 -1.66 -1.78
C LEU A 104 5.20 -0.73 -2.18
N GLU A 105 4.25 -0.47 -1.29
CA GLU A 105 3.15 0.45 -1.55
C GLU A 105 3.56 1.92 -1.51
N PHE A 106 4.73 2.25 -0.96
CA PHE A 106 5.14 3.65 -0.84
C PHE A 106 5.71 4.19 -2.16
N PRO A 107 5.10 5.23 -2.73
CA PRO A 107 5.75 6.02 -3.77
C PRO A 107 7.02 6.69 -3.27
N HIS A 108 7.88 7.13 -4.16
CA HIS A 108 9.04 7.92 -3.80
C HIS A 108 8.58 9.21 -3.11
N ARG A 109 9.11 9.45 -1.91
CA ARG A 109 8.75 10.59 -1.10
C ARG A 109 9.31 11.89 -1.68
N LYS A 110 8.50 12.94 -1.59
CA LYS A 110 9.01 14.30 -1.83
C LYS A 110 9.73 14.76 -0.57
N GLU A 111 11.01 15.05 -0.70
CA GLU A 111 11.81 15.57 0.40
C GLU A 111 11.37 16.98 0.82
N GLY A 112 11.66 17.34 2.07
CA GLY A 112 11.44 18.67 2.64
C GLY A 112 10.49 18.67 3.83
N GLU A 113 10.71 19.63 4.74
CA GLU A 113 9.97 19.76 6.00
C GLU A 113 8.46 20.01 5.85
N MET A 114 8.05 20.50 4.67
CA MET A 114 6.63 20.75 4.37
C MET A 114 5.90 19.51 3.81
N ASN A 115 6.57 18.36 3.68
CA ASN A 115 5.97 17.10 3.24
C ASN A 115 6.04 16.08 4.38
N LEU A 116 4.92 15.88 5.06
CA LEU A 116 4.83 14.98 6.22
C LEU A 116 4.46 13.57 5.79
N LEU A 117 5.22 12.57 6.24
CA LEU A 117 4.80 11.19 6.18
C LEU A 117 3.96 10.88 7.43
N ILE A 118 2.71 10.46 7.22
CA ILE A 118 1.77 10.10 8.29
C ILE A 118 1.38 8.65 8.12
N LYS A 119 1.37 7.90 9.23
CA LYS A 119 1.07 6.46 9.24
C LYS A 119 0.02 6.17 10.30
N HIS A 120 -1.17 5.77 9.87
CA HIS A 120 -2.21 5.29 10.76
C HIS A 120 -2.15 3.77 10.87
N SER A 121 -2.11 3.27 12.08
CA SER A 121 -1.98 1.84 12.35
C SER A 121 -2.80 1.41 13.56
N THR A 122 -2.99 0.11 13.70
CA THR A 122 -3.56 -0.51 14.88
C THR A 122 -2.64 -1.63 15.37
N PRO A 123 -2.58 -1.88 16.69
CA PRO A 123 -1.73 -2.96 17.22
C PRO A 123 -2.07 -4.34 16.64
N GLU A 124 -3.35 -4.57 16.34
CA GLU A 124 -3.86 -5.87 15.91
C GLU A 124 -3.69 -6.10 14.39
N TYR A 125 -3.96 -5.07 13.56
CA TYR A 125 -4.00 -5.19 12.10
C TYR A 125 -2.85 -4.46 11.40
N GLY A 126 -1.89 -3.89 12.16
CA GLY A 126 -0.76 -3.17 11.60
C GLY A 126 -1.17 -1.87 10.90
N ASN A 127 -0.51 -1.57 9.79
CA ASN A 127 -0.77 -0.33 9.05
C ASN A 127 -2.17 -0.32 8.43
N THR A 128 -2.98 0.67 8.80
CA THR A 128 -4.27 0.93 8.18
C THR A 128 -4.07 1.55 6.80
N TYR A 129 -3.34 2.64 6.74
CA TYR A 129 -2.83 3.30 5.55
C TYR A 129 -1.73 4.30 5.96
N SER A 130 -0.93 4.69 4.98
CA SER A 130 0.03 5.79 5.10
C SER A 130 -0.27 6.84 4.05
N LEU A 131 0.14 8.08 4.30
CA LEU A 131 -0.05 9.17 3.35
C LEU A 131 1.11 10.16 3.40
N GLU A 132 1.31 10.88 2.31
CA GLU A 132 2.16 12.06 2.28
C GLU A 132 1.29 13.32 2.23
N TRP A 133 1.51 14.20 3.21
CA TRP A 133 0.78 15.43 3.36
C TRP A 133 1.61 16.63 2.93
N ASP A 134 1.15 17.39 1.95
CA ASP A 134 1.75 18.66 1.58
C ASP A 134 1.16 19.79 2.47
N CYS A 135 1.97 20.26 3.42
CA CYS A 135 1.58 21.31 4.36
C CYS A 135 1.32 22.65 3.67
N SER A 136 2.04 22.95 2.58
CA SER A 136 1.87 24.21 1.85
C SER A 136 0.53 24.27 1.14
N LYS A 137 0.06 23.12 0.65
CA LYS A 137 -1.21 22.97 -0.06
C LYS A 137 -2.36 22.53 0.85
N LYS A 138 -2.06 22.12 2.08
CA LYS A 138 -2.98 21.50 3.04
C LYS A 138 -3.77 20.39 2.38
N SER A 139 -3.06 19.50 1.69
CA SER A 139 -3.67 18.48 0.85
C SER A 139 -2.84 17.19 0.85
N ASN A 140 -3.54 16.07 0.71
CA ASN A 140 -2.96 14.75 0.59
C ASN A 140 -2.34 14.58 -0.80
N ARG A 141 -1.06 14.23 -0.87
CA ARG A 141 -0.35 14.00 -2.12
C ARG A 141 -0.60 12.59 -2.65
N TRP A 142 -0.59 11.61 -1.76
CA TRP A 142 -0.99 10.22 -2.02
C TRP A 142 -1.30 9.50 -0.70
N THR A 143 -2.16 8.51 -0.78
CA THR A 143 -2.44 7.55 0.30
C THR A 143 -2.11 6.16 -0.21
N CYS A 144 -1.33 5.38 0.57
CA CYS A 144 -0.94 4.03 0.21
C CYS A 144 -1.27 3.02 1.31
N TYR A 145 -1.54 1.76 0.90
CA TYR A 145 -1.87 0.67 1.81
C TYR A 145 -1.79 -0.69 1.12
N GLN A 146 -1.71 -1.73 1.92
CA GLN A 146 -1.75 -3.12 1.44
C GLN A 146 -3.14 -3.73 1.64
N MET A 147 -3.50 -4.69 0.78
CA MET A 147 -4.67 -5.54 0.93
C MET A 147 -4.27 -7.02 0.81
N TYR A 148 -4.55 -7.77 1.85
CA TYR A 148 -4.31 -9.22 1.96
C TYR A 148 -5.29 -9.82 2.97
N ASP A 149 -5.37 -11.14 3.09
CA ASP A 149 -6.40 -11.81 3.89
C ASP A 149 -6.41 -11.40 5.37
N GLY A 150 -5.24 -11.02 5.91
CA GLY A 150 -5.13 -10.63 7.32
C GLY A 150 -5.64 -9.24 7.67
N ASN A 151 -5.89 -8.35 6.68
CA ASN A 151 -6.24 -6.95 6.95
C ASN A 151 -7.49 -6.44 6.20
N THR A 152 -8.23 -7.32 5.54
CA THR A 152 -9.46 -6.99 4.80
C THR A 152 -10.63 -7.85 5.28
N CYS A 153 -11.10 -7.55 6.48
CA CYS A 153 -12.25 -8.21 7.10
C CYS A 153 -13.52 -7.38 6.91
N ASP A 154 -14.66 -7.96 7.22
CA ASP A 154 -15.98 -7.30 7.22
C ASP A 154 -16.66 -7.40 8.59
N ASN A 155 -15.91 -7.11 9.67
CA ASN A 155 -16.36 -7.23 11.05
C ASN A 155 -17.13 -6.00 11.53
N GLU A 156 -16.84 -4.82 10.92
CA GLU A 156 -17.34 -3.55 11.41
C GLU A 156 -18.21 -2.85 10.38
N LYS A 157 -19.24 -2.15 10.88
CA LYS A 157 -20.04 -1.25 10.06
C LYS A 157 -19.26 0.02 9.74
N ARG A 158 -19.62 0.66 8.62
CA ARG A 158 -19.06 1.95 8.23
C ARG A 158 -19.27 2.97 9.34
N ASN A 159 -18.20 3.58 9.83
CA ASN A 159 -18.23 4.81 10.62
C ASN A 159 -18.52 5.99 9.68
N ASN A 160 -19.11 7.08 10.17
CA ASN A 160 -19.37 8.29 9.38
C ASN A 160 -18.89 9.56 10.08
N THR A 161 -18.06 9.42 11.12
CA THR A 161 -17.55 10.53 11.92
C THR A 161 -16.27 11.08 11.34
N PHE A 162 -16.40 12.07 10.46
CA PHE A 162 -15.25 12.80 9.92
C PHE A 162 -14.62 13.68 10.98
N ARG A 163 -13.29 13.72 11.03
CA ARG A 163 -12.52 14.46 12.02
C ARG A 163 -11.18 14.93 11.46
N GLU A 164 -10.62 15.95 12.08
CA GLU A 164 -9.27 16.39 11.80
C GLU A 164 -8.26 15.30 12.12
N ASP A 165 -7.12 15.34 11.43
CA ASP A 165 -6.01 14.44 11.70
C ASP A 165 -5.02 15.13 12.63
N GLU A 166 -4.93 14.65 13.86
CA GLU A 166 -4.10 15.25 14.90
C GLU A 166 -2.60 15.03 14.66
N ASP A 167 -2.22 14.10 13.80
CA ASP A 167 -0.83 13.88 13.41
C ASP A 167 -0.30 14.99 12.47
N ILE A 168 -1.21 15.85 11.96
CA ILE A 168 -0.84 17.06 11.21
C ILE A 168 -0.86 18.28 12.16
N PRO A 169 0.17 19.13 12.15
CA PRO A 169 0.14 20.37 12.93
C PRO A 169 -1.08 21.23 12.59
N THR A 170 -1.70 21.83 13.60
CA THR A 170 -2.99 22.56 13.47
C THR A 170 -2.99 23.62 12.35
N ALA A 171 -1.87 24.31 12.14
CA ALA A 171 -1.74 25.33 11.09
C ALA A 171 -1.91 24.77 9.67
N TYR A 172 -1.69 23.47 9.47
CA TYR A 172 -1.66 22.80 8.18
C TYR A 172 -2.80 21.78 7.98
N ARG A 173 -3.68 21.61 8.98
CA ARG A 173 -4.82 20.68 8.89
C ARG A 173 -5.88 21.18 7.94
N THR A 174 -6.59 20.25 7.33
CA THR A 174 -7.92 20.47 6.75
C THR A 174 -8.96 20.28 7.87
N VAL A 175 -9.92 21.20 7.95
CA VAL A 175 -10.99 21.20 8.96
C VAL A 175 -12.35 20.94 8.32
N LEU A 176 -13.29 20.38 9.08
CA LEU A 176 -14.59 19.94 8.57
C LEU A 176 -15.40 21.11 7.96
N SER A 177 -15.30 22.30 8.54
CA SER A 177 -15.99 23.49 8.05
C SER A 177 -15.64 23.88 6.62
N GLN A 178 -14.44 23.51 6.15
CA GLN A 178 -14.00 23.79 4.77
C GLN A 178 -14.80 22.99 3.73
N TYR A 179 -15.38 21.85 4.11
CA TYR A 179 -16.24 21.04 3.24
C TYR A 179 -17.71 21.46 3.29
N VAL A 180 -18.14 22.14 4.36
CA VAL A 180 -19.54 22.59 4.49
C VAL A 180 -19.85 23.63 3.42
N GLY A 181 -20.87 23.37 2.60
CA GLY A 181 -21.28 24.28 1.51
C GLY A 181 -20.24 24.43 0.38
N SER A 182 -19.19 23.61 0.36
CA SER A 182 -18.14 23.67 -0.68
C SER A 182 -18.62 23.22 -2.07
N GLY A 183 -19.70 22.46 -2.16
CA GLY A 183 -20.16 21.81 -3.39
C GLY A 183 -19.47 20.47 -3.66
N PHE A 184 -18.55 20.04 -2.80
CA PHE A 184 -17.77 18.82 -2.97
C PHE A 184 -18.04 17.81 -1.85
N SER A 185 -18.01 16.53 -2.22
CA SER A 185 -17.99 15.40 -1.28
C SER A 185 -16.61 15.26 -0.66
N ARG A 186 -16.56 14.68 0.53
CA ARG A 186 -15.33 14.19 1.16
C ARG A 186 -14.94 12.86 0.52
N GLY A 187 -14.17 12.91 -0.57
CA GLY A 187 -13.75 11.73 -1.31
C GLY A 187 -12.64 10.99 -0.60
N HIS A 188 -12.90 9.75 -0.19
CA HIS A 188 -11.89 8.91 0.45
C HIS A 188 -10.81 8.50 -0.57
N LEU A 189 -9.55 8.48 -0.11
CA LEU A 189 -8.45 7.83 -0.83
C LEU A 189 -8.28 6.38 -0.34
N CYS A 190 -8.08 6.13 0.96
CA CYS A 190 -8.27 4.80 1.53
C CYS A 190 -9.75 4.62 1.91
N PRO A 191 -10.51 3.75 1.20
CA PRO A 191 -11.95 3.61 1.44
C PRO A 191 -12.24 2.96 2.80
N ALA A 192 -13.30 3.42 3.45
CA ALA A 192 -13.77 2.78 4.68
C ALA A 192 -14.15 1.30 4.49
N ALA A 193 -14.58 0.92 3.28
CA ALA A 193 -14.90 -0.46 2.94
C ALA A 193 -13.69 -1.39 2.89
N ASP A 194 -12.48 -0.85 2.71
CA ASP A 194 -11.25 -1.62 2.67
C ASP A 194 -10.65 -1.84 4.08
N ARG A 195 -11.22 -1.20 5.11
CA ARG A 195 -10.69 -1.14 6.49
C ARG A 195 -11.79 -1.37 7.52
N ARG A 196 -12.28 -2.61 7.57
CA ARG A 196 -13.41 -3.00 8.43
C ARG A 196 -13.08 -4.14 9.39
N CYS A 197 -11.81 -4.39 9.67
CA CYS A 197 -11.42 -5.43 10.62
C CYS A 197 -11.66 -5.00 12.07
N SER A 198 -11.46 -3.72 12.39
CA SER A 198 -11.76 -3.16 13.69
C SER A 198 -12.40 -1.77 13.58
N LYS A 199 -13.08 -1.37 14.64
CA LYS A 199 -13.69 -0.03 14.77
C LYS A 199 -12.63 1.07 14.62
N VAL A 200 -11.48 0.92 15.26
CA VAL A 200 -10.38 1.91 15.19
C VAL A 200 -9.85 2.03 13.77
N GLN A 201 -9.58 0.89 13.10
CA GLN A 201 -9.13 0.88 11.72
C GLN A 201 -10.12 1.59 10.80
N ASN A 202 -11.43 1.33 10.96
CA ASN A 202 -12.45 1.99 10.17
C ASN A 202 -12.56 3.49 10.49
N GLN A 203 -12.47 3.89 11.75
CA GLN A 203 -12.48 5.29 12.18
C GLN A 203 -11.31 6.09 11.61
N GLN A 204 -10.12 5.51 11.50
CA GLN A 204 -8.95 6.16 10.90
C GLN A 204 -9.19 6.57 9.46
N THR A 205 -10.00 5.81 8.69
CA THR A 205 -10.31 6.19 7.31
C THR A 205 -11.11 7.48 7.18
N PHE A 206 -11.71 7.99 8.25
CA PHE A 206 -12.50 9.23 8.29
C PHE A 206 -11.71 10.47 8.73
N TYR A 207 -10.39 10.37 8.88
CA TYR A 207 -9.56 11.56 8.99
C TYR A 207 -9.64 12.42 7.72
N LEU A 208 -9.69 13.73 7.89
CA LEU A 208 -9.76 14.67 6.76
C LEU A 208 -8.48 14.68 5.93
N SER A 209 -7.37 14.19 6.47
CA SER A 209 -6.14 13.94 5.72
C SER A 209 -6.26 12.84 4.65
N ASN A 210 -7.21 11.92 4.81
CA ASN A 210 -7.54 10.88 3.84
C ASN A 210 -8.61 11.32 2.80
N MET A 211 -8.95 12.62 2.77
CA MET A 211 -10.03 13.15 1.95
C MET A 211 -9.50 14.11 0.88
N GLN A 212 -10.14 14.04 -0.30
CA GLN A 212 -9.98 15.05 -1.34
C GLN A 212 -11.36 15.62 -1.71
N PRO A 213 -11.44 16.92 -2.05
CA PRO A 213 -12.66 17.48 -2.62
C PRO A 213 -13.03 16.75 -3.90
N GLN A 214 -14.20 16.10 -3.91
CA GLN A 214 -14.59 15.26 -5.02
C GLN A 214 -16.03 15.56 -5.43
N TYR A 215 -16.28 15.78 -6.74
CA TYR A 215 -17.64 15.90 -7.25
C TYR A 215 -18.45 14.67 -6.90
N GLN A 216 -19.68 14.87 -6.45
CA GLN A 216 -20.55 13.78 -5.97
C GLN A 216 -20.75 12.71 -7.04
N ARG A 217 -20.92 13.12 -8.31
CA ARG A 217 -21.12 12.16 -9.41
C ARG A 217 -19.87 11.34 -9.72
N HIS A 218 -18.67 11.93 -9.59
CA HIS A 218 -17.41 11.22 -9.72
C HIS A 218 -17.23 10.25 -8.54
N ASN A 219 -17.40 10.73 -7.30
CA ASN A 219 -17.21 9.94 -6.07
C ASN A 219 -18.15 8.73 -6.02
N ALA A 220 -19.47 8.95 -6.14
CA ALA A 220 -20.47 7.88 -6.11
C ALA A 220 -20.54 7.08 -7.43
N GLY A 221 -19.91 7.57 -8.49
CA GLY A 221 -19.89 7.01 -9.84
C GLY A 221 -18.66 6.17 -10.14
N VAL A 222 -17.78 6.70 -10.99
CA VAL A 222 -16.62 5.99 -11.50
C VAL A 222 -15.66 5.58 -10.37
N TRP A 223 -15.38 6.48 -9.43
CA TRP A 223 -14.44 6.21 -8.33
C TRP A 223 -14.89 5.02 -7.49
N LYS A 224 -16.15 5.02 -7.03
CA LYS A 224 -16.74 3.89 -6.28
C LYS A 224 -16.69 2.59 -7.07
N ARG A 225 -16.90 2.62 -8.40
CA ARG A 225 -16.81 1.39 -9.22
C ARG A 225 -15.39 0.87 -9.33
N LEU A 226 -14.39 1.76 -9.49
CA LEU A 226 -12.98 1.38 -9.50
C LEU A 226 -12.55 0.81 -8.14
N GLU A 227 -12.98 1.40 -7.03
CA GLU A 227 -12.76 0.83 -5.69
C GLU A 227 -13.37 -0.57 -5.55
N THR A 228 -14.56 -0.77 -6.12
CA THR A 228 -15.20 -2.09 -6.13
C THR A 228 -14.40 -3.09 -6.96
N GLN A 229 -13.82 -2.66 -8.08
CA GLN A 229 -12.93 -3.50 -8.90
C GLN A 229 -11.65 -3.86 -8.14
N VAL A 230 -11.02 -2.92 -7.43
CA VAL A 230 -9.84 -3.21 -6.59
C VAL A 230 -10.19 -4.25 -5.52
N ARG A 231 -11.35 -4.14 -4.87
CA ARG A 231 -11.82 -5.18 -3.93
C ARG A 231 -12.09 -6.51 -4.60
N ALA A 232 -12.56 -6.53 -5.85
CA ALA A 232 -12.75 -7.77 -6.60
C ALA A 232 -11.41 -8.47 -6.93
N TRP A 233 -10.33 -7.72 -7.12
CA TRP A 233 -8.98 -8.27 -7.25
C TRP A 233 -8.40 -8.76 -5.92
N ASN A 234 -8.92 -8.29 -4.78
CA ASN A 234 -8.45 -8.69 -3.46
C ASN A 234 -8.99 -10.07 -3.05
N ASN A 235 -8.59 -11.10 -3.78
CA ASN A 235 -8.90 -12.49 -3.46
C ASN A 235 -7.68 -13.39 -3.71
N THR A 236 -7.60 -14.52 -3.03
CA THR A 236 -6.43 -15.43 -3.04
C THR A 236 -6.14 -16.04 -4.40
N ALA A 237 -7.14 -16.17 -5.28
CA ALA A 237 -6.94 -16.67 -6.64
C ALA A 237 -6.30 -15.61 -7.57
N PHE A 238 -6.28 -14.36 -7.15
CA PHE A 238 -5.72 -13.26 -7.93
C PHE A 238 -4.40 -12.75 -7.32
N ARG A 239 -4.32 -12.66 -6.00
CA ARG A 239 -3.19 -12.03 -5.31
C ARG A 239 -2.75 -12.78 -4.05
N ASP A 240 -1.50 -12.63 -3.66
CA ASP A 240 -1.02 -12.81 -2.30
C ASP A 240 -1.16 -11.46 -1.55
N THR A 241 -0.76 -10.37 -2.19
CA THR A 241 -0.91 -9.00 -1.68
C THR A 241 -1.18 -8.04 -2.83
N LEU A 242 -2.13 -7.11 -2.65
CA LEU A 242 -2.22 -5.89 -3.44
C LEU A 242 -1.58 -4.74 -2.67
N PHE A 243 -0.70 -4.00 -3.33
CA PHE A 243 -0.14 -2.73 -2.88
C PHE A 243 -0.89 -1.64 -3.64
N VAL A 244 -1.55 -0.76 -2.91
CA VAL A 244 -2.50 0.19 -3.49
C VAL A 244 -2.07 1.60 -3.15
N VAL A 245 -1.93 2.44 -4.15
CA VAL A 245 -1.79 3.90 -4.00
C VAL A 245 -3.00 4.56 -4.63
N LYS A 246 -3.59 5.50 -3.92
CA LYS A 246 -4.69 6.33 -4.43
C LYS A 246 -4.43 7.79 -4.16
N ALA A 247 -4.71 8.63 -5.14
CA ALA A 247 -4.50 10.06 -5.00
C ALA A 247 -5.36 10.89 -5.96
N ALA A 248 -5.26 12.19 -5.76
CA ALA A 248 -5.75 13.20 -6.67
C ALA A 248 -4.58 14.14 -7.06
N THR A 249 -4.65 14.76 -8.21
CA THR A 249 -3.56 15.62 -8.69
C THR A 249 -3.49 16.93 -7.93
N ILE A 250 -2.37 17.17 -7.27
CA ILE A 250 -2.12 18.42 -6.54
C ILE A 250 -0.74 19.02 -6.85
N ASP A 251 0.17 18.28 -7.50
CA ASP A 251 1.56 18.71 -7.65
C ASP A 251 1.76 19.70 -8.80
N ARG A 252 1.00 19.59 -9.87
CA ARG A 252 1.12 20.40 -11.08
C ARG A 252 -0.05 21.37 -11.21
N ASP A 253 0.22 22.65 -11.46
CA ASP A 253 -0.81 23.69 -11.56
C ASP A 253 -1.79 23.43 -12.72
N ASP A 254 -1.33 22.89 -13.85
CA ASP A 254 -2.17 22.54 -15.00
C ASP A 254 -3.14 21.36 -14.69
N GLN A 255 -2.95 20.69 -13.58
CA GLN A 255 -3.77 19.58 -13.09
C GLN A 255 -4.63 19.94 -11.86
N ILE A 256 -4.71 21.22 -11.54
CA ILE A 256 -5.59 21.78 -10.51
C ILE A 256 -6.69 22.58 -11.21
N SER A 257 -7.96 22.28 -10.93
CA SER A 257 -9.11 22.99 -11.51
C SER A 257 -9.42 24.33 -10.80
N GLY A 258 -8.81 24.57 -9.64
CA GLY A 258 -9.01 25.75 -8.81
C GLY A 258 -9.04 25.41 -7.32
N THR A 259 -9.63 26.31 -6.54
CA THR A 259 -9.83 26.17 -5.10
C THR A 259 -11.28 26.50 -4.73
N THR A 260 -11.81 25.85 -3.70
CA THR A 260 -13.08 26.24 -3.10
C THR A 260 -12.95 27.59 -2.39
N ARG A 261 -14.08 28.21 -2.05
CA ARG A 261 -14.06 29.46 -1.24
C ARG A 261 -13.39 29.27 0.12
N SER A 262 -13.39 28.07 0.65
CA SER A 262 -12.77 27.68 1.92
C SER A 262 -11.30 27.27 1.79
N GLY A 263 -10.71 27.35 0.58
CA GLY A 263 -9.29 27.10 0.32
C GLY A 263 -8.91 25.63 0.04
N LEU A 264 -9.90 24.73 -0.15
CA LEU A 264 -9.57 23.36 -0.56
C LEU A 264 -9.20 23.34 -2.05
N LEU A 265 -8.09 22.68 -2.40
CA LEU A 265 -7.70 22.46 -3.79
C LEU A 265 -8.70 21.55 -4.49
N ILE A 266 -9.11 21.92 -5.71
CA ILE A 266 -9.98 21.09 -6.56
C ILE A 266 -9.10 20.38 -7.58
N PRO A 267 -8.80 19.10 -7.40
CA PRO A 267 -7.95 18.36 -8.34
C PRO A 267 -8.69 18.15 -9.67
N LYS A 268 -7.93 18.12 -10.76
CA LYS A 268 -8.47 17.87 -12.10
C LYS A 268 -8.56 16.39 -12.44
N TYR A 269 -7.75 15.55 -11.79
CA TYR A 269 -7.74 14.11 -12.00
C TYR A 269 -7.63 13.36 -10.68
N PHE A 270 -8.17 12.14 -10.68
CA PHE A 270 -7.96 11.14 -9.65
C PHE A 270 -7.33 9.90 -10.26
N TYR A 271 -6.48 9.23 -9.51
CA TYR A 271 -5.76 8.07 -10.00
C TYR A 271 -5.51 7.02 -8.92
N MET A 272 -5.21 5.81 -9.40
CA MET A 272 -4.73 4.70 -8.57
C MET A 272 -3.52 4.09 -9.24
N ALA A 273 -2.49 3.73 -8.47
CA ALA A 273 -1.42 2.81 -8.87
C ALA A 273 -1.58 1.54 -8.05
N ILE A 274 -1.64 0.39 -8.71
CA ILE A 274 -1.89 -0.89 -8.05
C ILE A 274 -0.85 -1.89 -8.51
N LEU A 275 -0.11 -2.46 -7.54
CA LEU A 275 0.83 -3.55 -7.72
C LEU A 275 0.22 -4.82 -7.12
N CYS A 276 0.19 -5.88 -7.89
CA CYS A 276 -0.21 -7.20 -7.46
C CYS A 276 1.02 -8.10 -7.33
N LYS A 277 1.18 -8.74 -6.17
CA LYS A 277 2.11 -9.84 -5.96
C LYS A 277 1.32 -11.14 -5.90
N LYS A 278 1.70 -12.13 -6.73
CA LYS A 278 1.12 -13.47 -6.72
C LYS A 278 2.20 -14.52 -7.01
N ASP A 279 2.36 -15.49 -6.10
CA ASP A 279 3.31 -16.61 -6.24
C ASP A 279 4.74 -16.15 -6.63
N GLY A 280 5.20 -15.02 -6.07
CA GLY A 280 6.50 -14.41 -6.34
C GLY A 280 6.58 -13.54 -7.59
N HIS A 281 5.54 -13.48 -8.41
CA HIS A 281 5.45 -12.63 -9.60
C HIS A 281 4.76 -11.31 -9.30
N TYR A 282 5.10 -10.28 -10.07
CA TYR A 282 4.54 -8.94 -9.96
C TYR A 282 3.85 -8.52 -11.25
N GLN A 283 2.79 -7.73 -11.12
CA GLN A 283 2.14 -7.01 -12.22
C GLN A 283 1.57 -5.70 -11.69
N ALA A 284 1.59 -4.66 -12.51
CA ALA A 284 1.14 -3.33 -12.10
C ALA A 284 0.14 -2.73 -13.10
N ILE A 285 -0.71 -1.82 -12.63
CA ILE A 285 -1.67 -1.07 -13.43
C ILE A 285 -1.90 0.31 -12.82
N GLY A 286 -1.93 1.32 -13.68
CA GLY A 286 -2.43 2.64 -13.38
C GLY A 286 -3.90 2.78 -13.80
N LEU A 287 -4.70 3.51 -13.00
CA LEU A 287 -6.05 3.91 -13.34
C LEU A 287 -6.15 5.43 -13.25
N TRP A 288 -6.58 6.08 -14.32
CA TRP A 288 -6.63 7.54 -14.44
C TRP A 288 -8.01 8.03 -14.83
N THR A 289 -8.60 8.93 -14.05
CA THR A 289 -9.94 9.46 -14.29
C THR A 289 -9.97 10.98 -14.29
N LEU A 290 -10.69 11.58 -15.23
CA LEU A 290 -11.02 13.01 -15.17
C LEU A 290 -12.00 13.25 -14.01
N HIS A 291 -11.75 14.27 -13.21
CA HIS A 291 -12.60 14.66 -12.11
C HIS A 291 -13.60 15.70 -12.57
N ASP A 292 -14.80 15.27 -12.91
CA ASP A 292 -15.89 16.13 -13.34
C ASP A 292 -17.26 15.58 -12.87
N GLU A 293 -18.33 16.29 -13.19
CA GLU A 293 -19.70 15.90 -12.87
C GLU A 293 -20.39 15.08 -13.97
N LYS A 294 -19.67 14.69 -15.01
CA LYS A 294 -20.23 13.90 -16.10
C LYS A 294 -20.40 12.44 -15.72
N LYS A 295 -21.23 11.74 -16.49
CA LYS A 295 -21.35 10.29 -16.40
C LYS A 295 -20.14 9.64 -17.09
N HIS A 296 -19.36 8.92 -16.31
CA HIS A 296 -18.21 8.17 -16.81
C HIS A 296 -18.61 6.80 -17.34
N SER A 297 -17.84 6.28 -18.31
CA SER A 297 -18.02 4.94 -18.88
C SER A 297 -17.97 3.85 -17.80
N GLY A 298 -18.67 2.75 -18.05
CA GLY A 298 -18.56 1.52 -17.27
C GLY A 298 -17.43 0.62 -17.74
N ASP A 299 -16.80 0.93 -18.86
CA ASP A 299 -15.66 0.20 -19.40
C ASP A 299 -14.36 0.69 -18.72
N PHE A 300 -13.82 -0.14 -17.85
CA PHE A 300 -12.64 0.20 -17.05
C PHE A 300 -11.34 0.21 -17.87
N SER A 301 -11.33 -0.42 -19.04
CA SER A 301 -10.17 -0.38 -19.94
C SER A 301 -9.82 1.04 -20.39
N GLN A 302 -10.81 1.94 -20.42
CA GLN A 302 -10.62 3.35 -20.79
C GLN A 302 -9.85 4.16 -19.74
N TYR A 303 -9.74 3.65 -18.52
CA TYR A 303 -9.02 4.30 -17.42
C TYR A 303 -7.67 3.69 -17.16
N ALA A 304 -7.41 2.51 -17.76
CA ALA A 304 -6.19 1.76 -17.56
C ALA A 304 -5.03 2.37 -18.35
N ILE A 305 -3.91 2.58 -17.66
CA ILE A 305 -2.64 3.03 -18.23
C ILE A 305 -1.50 2.24 -17.60
N SER A 306 -0.30 2.27 -18.20
CA SER A 306 0.90 1.74 -17.56
C SER A 306 1.31 2.61 -16.36
N ILE A 307 2.16 2.09 -15.49
CA ILE A 307 2.70 2.88 -14.38
C ILE A 307 3.60 3.98 -14.91
N ASP A 308 4.50 3.71 -15.88
CA ASP A 308 5.33 4.73 -16.53
C ASP A 308 4.49 5.92 -17.04
N GLU A 309 3.35 5.63 -17.68
CA GLU A 309 2.46 6.70 -18.15
C GLU A 309 1.81 7.46 -16.99
N LEU A 310 1.49 6.77 -15.89
CA LEU A 310 0.97 7.42 -14.68
C LEU A 310 2.04 8.33 -14.04
N GLU A 311 3.29 7.87 -13.97
CA GLU A 311 4.43 8.63 -13.47
C GLU A 311 4.74 9.85 -14.32
N ARG A 312 4.74 9.68 -15.64
CA ARG A 312 4.89 10.80 -16.57
C ARG A 312 3.81 11.88 -16.37
N ARG A 313 2.58 11.47 -16.04
CA ARG A 313 1.47 12.42 -15.76
C ARG A 313 1.60 13.08 -14.41
N THR A 314 1.99 12.36 -13.37
CA THR A 314 1.98 12.82 -11.99
C THR A 314 3.31 13.42 -11.53
N GLY A 315 4.43 12.96 -12.09
CA GLY A 315 5.77 13.23 -11.58
C GLY A 315 6.06 12.53 -10.25
N ILE A 316 5.29 11.46 -9.94
CA ILE A 316 5.47 10.63 -8.75
C ILE A 316 5.98 9.28 -9.24
N ASP A 317 7.07 8.81 -8.66
CA ASP A 317 7.68 7.52 -8.89
C ASP A 317 6.98 6.50 -7.96
N PHE A 318 6.30 5.52 -8.55
CA PHE A 318 5.54 4.49 -7.84
C PHE A 318 6.37 3.21 -7.74
N PHE A 319 6.14 2.46 -6.66
CA PHE A 319 6.76 1.16 -6.41
C PHE A 319 8.30 1.17 -6.41
N CYS A 320 8.90 2.34 -6.26
CA CYS A 320 10.34 2.61 -6.23
C CYS A 320 11.15 1.75 -5.25
N ASN A 321 10.50 1.00 -4.37
CA ASN A 321 11.15 0.06 -3.45
C ASN A 321 11.30 -1.36 -4.05
N LEU A 322 10.82 -1.60 -5.27
CA LEU A 322 11.14 -2.81 -6.04
C LEU A 322 12.58 -2.74 -6.56
N PRO A 323 13.21 -3.88 -6.86
CA PRO A 323 14.43 -3.89 -7.67
C PRO A 323 14.19 -3.28 -9.06
N ASP A 324 15.13 -2.43 -9.54
CA ASP A 324 15.01 -1.69 -10.80
C ASP A 324 14.59 -2.58 -12.00
N ASP A 325 15.14 -3.80 -12.10
CA ASP A 325 14.84 -4.73 -13.19
C ASP A 325 13.40 -5.25 -13.18
N ILE A 326 12.81 -5.43 -11.99
CA ILE A 326 11.41 -5.82 -11.83
C ILE A 326 10.50 -4.61 -12.05
N GLU A 327 10.88 -3.47 -11.48
CA GLU A 327 10.18 -2.20 -11.59
C GLU A 327 10.03 -1.79 -13.05
N ASP A 328 11.14 -1.65 -13.79
CA ASP A 328 11.17 -1.32 -15.21
C ASP A 328 10.30 -2.27 -16.06
N GLU A 329 10.34 -3.57 -15.75
CA GLU A 329 9.56 -4.56 -16.51
C GLU A 329 8.06 -4.39 -16.32
N ILE A 330 7.59 -4.23 -15.07
CA ILE A 330 6.15 -4.21 -14.77
C ILE A 330 5.51 -2.86 -15.02
N GLU A 331 6.26 -1.77 -14.94
CA GLU A 331 5.76 -0.40 -15.07
C GLU A 331 5.60 0.03 -16.52
N SER A 332 6.49 -0.43 -17.40
CA SER A 332 6.41 -0.17 -18.84
C SER A 332 5.25 -0.88 -19.55
N ARG A 333 4.64 -1.90 -18.92
CA ARG A 333 3.65 -2.76 -19.57
C ARG A 333 2.24 -2.50 -19.05
N LEU A 334 1.29 -2.43 -19.96
CA LEU A 334 -0.14 -2.49 -19.64
C LEU A 334 -0.73 -3.80 -20.15
N ASN A 335 -1.03 -4.73 -19.25
CA ASN A 335 -1.68 -6.00 -19.59
C ASN A 335 -3.10 -6.06 -19.01
N ILE A 336 -4.08 -5.54 -19.73
CA ILE A 336 -5.49 -5.46 -19.32
C ILE A 336 -6.09 -6.85 -19.06
N ASP A 337 -5.69 -7.86 -19.85
CA ASP A 337 -6.20 -9.24 -19.70
C ASP A 337 -5.73 -9.88 -18.41
N ALA A 338 -4.49 -9.65 -17.99
CA ALA A 338 -3.97 -10.13 -16.72
C ALA A 338 -4.76 -9.55 -15.52
N TRP A 339 -5.25 -8.33 -15.65
CA TRP A 339 -6.11 -7.67 -14.66
C TRP A 339 -7.58 -8.07 -14.77
N ARG A 340 -7.93 -8.97 -15.71
CA ARG A 340 -9.31 -9.47 -15.92
C ARG A 340 -10.33 -8.35 -16.06
N ILE A 341 -9.93 -7.24 -16.66
CA ILE A 341 -10.82 -6.12 -16.99
C ILE A 341 -11.64 -6.54 -18.21
N LYS A 342 -12.96 -6.65 -18.06
CA LYS A 342 -13.85 -6.99 -19.16
C LYS A 342 -13.91 -5.82 -20.15
N THR A 343 -13.47 -6.06 -21.40
CA THR A 343 -13.68 -5.14 -22.50
C THR A 343 -15.05 -5.36 -23.15
N PRO A 344 -15.66 -4.36 -23.80
CA PRO A 344 -16.96 -4.51 -24.44
C PRO A 344 -17.04 -5.67 -25.47
N HIS A 345 -15.95 -5.99 -26.14
CA HIS A 345 -15.88 -7.10 -27.10
C HIS A 345 -15.99 -8.49 -26.45
N GLN A 346 -15.58 -8.66 -25.21
CA GLN A 346 -15.67 -9.94 -24.50
C GLN A 346 -17.11 -10.22 -24.02
N SER A 347 -17.88 -9.19 -23.69
CA SER A 347 -19.29 -9.34 -23.28
C SER A 347 -20.20 -9.77 -24.45
N VAL A 348 -19.88 -9.40 -25.68
CA VAL A 348 -20.67 -9.77 -26.89
C VAL A 348 -20.44 -11.26 -27.27
N ARG A 349 -19.26 -11.81 -27.03
CA ARG A 349 -19.01 -13.25 -27.32
C ARG A 349 -19.79 -14.18 -26.38
N HIS A 350 -19.96 -13.84 -25.12
CA HIS A 350 -20.75 -14.67 -24.19
C HIS A 350 -22.25 -14.66 -24.51
N ILE A 351 -22.79 -13.55 -24.99
CA ILE A 351 -24.21 -13.46 -25.35
C ILE A 351 -24.49 -14.28 -26.63
N LYS A 352 -23.57 -14.35 -27.58
CA LYS A 352 -23.72 -15.14 -28.82
C LYS A 352 -23.64 -16.65 -28.56
N ASN A 353 -22.82 -17.10 -27.60
CA ASN A 353 -22.69 -18.52 -27.27
C ASN A 353 -23.89 -19.08 -26.48
N HIS A 354 -24.67 -18.24 -25.80
CA HIS A 354 -25.91 -18.68 -25.15
C HIS A 354 -27.14 -18.71 -26.09
N ARG A 355 -27.08 -18.00 -27.23
CA ARG A 355 -28.18 -18.06 -28.23
C ARG A 355 -28.06 -19.18 -29.24
N SER A 356 -26.89 -19.79 -29.38
CA SER A 356 -26.66 -20.90 -30.32
C SER A 356 -26.89 -22.31 -29.72
N GLN A 357 -27.23 -22.40 -28.43
CA GLN A 357 -27.57 -23.70 -27.78
C GLN A 357 -29.06 -23.90 -27.54
N ASN A 358 -29.93 -22.98 -27.94
CA ASN A 358 -31.38 -23.07 -27.78
C ASN A 358 -32.16 -22.99 -29.11
N ASN A 359 -31.57 -23.52 -30.20
CA ASN A 359 -32.30 -23.80 -31.44
C ASN A 359 -32.13 -25.29 -31.83
#